data_dbc5381bc76533db3823ef459a35118b
#
_entry.id   dbc5381bc76533db3823ef459a35118b
#
_cell.length_a   1.000
_cell.length_b   1.000
_cell.length_c   1.000
_cell.angle_alpha   90.00
_cell.angle_beta   90.00
_cell.angle_gamma   90.00
#
_symmetry.space_group_name_H-M   'P 1'
#
loop_
_entity.id
_entity.type
_entity.pdbx_description
1 polymer ?
#
loop_
_entity_poly.entity_id
_entity_poly.type
_entity_poly.pdbx_seq_one_letter_code
_entity_poly.pdbx_strand_id
1 'polypeptide(L)'
;MEEGVYGAKKEKEIDMITIKELASELGVSPTTVSNVINGRTGKMSPETRKRIEIALVEHHYTGENRRENPKEIRLIALDFCLGEKRNVLTDPFCGALMEAVIENLREYGRYVVSDSPSGEEAILQKLEARSIEGAIVLGYEPDQCEELAKRSAKPIVFIDSGDGEYDNIGLQDREGASQMAEYLIRQGHRRIAFFVDQKEDSVCNRMRYEGFRETLRSHHLPFFEEDRYPLPLNRNLRSEIIRKFAREKAGKVCTAAFFTDDLYANEAISLMTAEGIRVPEDLSVTGFDDNIYARLSSPMLTTVRQHPEEKASEAVRMLMKRLHGEQVPVRSIHLPTELIVRDSVKNILERV
;
A
#
# COMPACT_ATOMS: atom_id res chain seq x y z
N MET A 1 -19.65 -48.67 -26.89
CA MET A 1 -19.13 -49.75 -26.02
C MET A 1 -17.72 -49.33 -25.68
N GLU A 2 -17.54 -48.76 -24.57
CA GLU A 2 -16.87 -49.20 -23.36
C GLU A 2 -16.99 -48.13 -22.29
N GLU A 3 -17.71 -48.51 -21.25
CA GLU A 3 -17.86 -47.72 -20.01
C GLU A 3 -16.58 -47.86 -19.20
N GLY A 4 -15.92 -46.73 -18.90
CA GLY A 4 -14.77 -46.64 -17.99
C GLY A 4 -15.23 -46.21 -16.60
N VAL A 5 -15.34 -47.16 -15.71
CA VAL A 5 -15.70 -47.02 -14.28
C VAL A 5 -14.61 -46.22 -13.55
N TYR A 6 -14.93 -45.03 -13.09
CA TYR A 6 -14.14 -44.31 -12.08
C TYR A 6 -14.49 -44.87 -10.69
N GLY A 7 -13.60 -45.71 -10.18
CA GLY A 7 -13.65 -46.17 -8.80
C GLY A 7 -13.41 -45.06 -7.81
N ALA A 8 -14.40 -44.77 -6.96
CA ALA A 8 -14.26 -43.91 -5.80
C ALA A 8 -13.23 -44.54 -4.85
N LYS A 9 -12.08 -43.84 -4.66
CA LYS A 9 -11.17 -44.13 -3.55
C LYS A 9 -11.90 -43.74 -2.26
N LYS A 10 -12.19 -44.72 -1.42
CA LYS A 10 -12.56 -44.54 -0.03
C LYS A 10 -11.44 -43.72 0.65
N GLU A 11 -11.74 -42.51 1.08
CA GLU A 11 -10.92 -41.79 2.04
C GLU A 11 -10.80 -42.67 3.29
N LYS A 12 -9.57 -42.98 3.68
CA LYS A 12 -9.31 -43.63 4.96
C LYS A 12 -9.68 -42.63 6.04
N GLU A 13 -10.70 -42.92 6.85
CA GLU A 13 -10.88 -42.30 8.15
C GLU A 13 -9.54 -42.42 8.90
N ILE A 14 -8.93 -41.29 9.20
CA ILE A 14 -7.76 -41.22 10.06
C ILE A 14 -8.29 -41.39 11.48
N ASP A 15 -8.15 -42.58 12.03
CA ASP A 15 -8.44 -42.87 13.45
C ASP A 15 -7.56 -41.93 14.30
N MET A 16 -8.17 -40.92 14.92
CA MET A 16 -7.44 -39.94 15.76
C MET A 16 -7.07 -40.62 17.10
N ILE A 17 -5.77 -40.69 17.36
CA ILE A 17 -5.26 -41.27 18.61
C ILE A 17 -5.73 -40.46 19.83
N THR A 18 -6.17 -41.14 20.89
CA THR A 18 -6.55 -40.52 22.14
C THR A 18 -5.34 -40.25 23.05
N ILE A 19 -5.47 -39.35 24.03
CA ILE A 19 -4.41 -39.10 25.04
C ILE A 19 -4.05 -40.38 25.80
N LYS A 20 -5.00 -41.28 26.01
CA LYS A 20 -4.76 -42.55 26.70
C LYS A 20 -3.94 -43.51 25.85
N GLU A 21 -4.25 -43.60 24.58
CA GLU A 21 -3.51 -44.44 23.62
C GLU A 21 -2.09 -43.93 23.41
N LEU A 22 -1.93 -42.59 23.18
CA LEU A 22 -0.62 -41.96 23.06
C LEU A 22 0.23 -42.12 24.33
N ALA A 23 -0.36 -42.00 25.53
CA ALA A 23 0.31 -42.23 26.81
C ALA A 23 0.77 -43.67 26.96
N SER A 24 -0.06 -44.66 26.52
CA SER A 24 0.28 -46.06 26.52
C SER A 24 1.44 -46.37 25.58
N GLU A 25 1.43 -45.82 24.36
CA GLU A 25 2.49 -46.00 23.38
C GLU A 25 3.85 -45.46 23.88
N LEU A 26 3.83 -44.27 24.51
CA LEU A 26 5.05 -43.63 25.01
C LEU A 26 5.50 -44.14 26.38
N GLY A 27 4.74 -45.02 27.03
CA GLY A 27 5.04 -45.53 28.38
C GLY A 27 4.99 -44.46 29.47
N VAL A 28 4.10 -43.47 29.34
CA VAL A 28 3.94 -42.38 30.31
C VAL A 28 2.49 -42.32 30.83
N SER A 29 2.23 -41.53 31.88
CA SER A 29 0.86 -41.34 32.33
C SER A 29 0.06 -40.43 31.39
N PRO A 30 -1.28 -40.63 31.24
CA PRO A 30 -2.13 -39.70 30.50
C PRO A 30 -2.02 -38.24 31.01
N THR A 31 -1.80 -38.08 32.33
CA THR A 31 -1.56 -36.76 32.91
C THR A 31 -0.25 -36.13 32.42
N THR A 32 0.79 -36.94 32.18
CA THR A 32 2.07 -36.48 31.62
C THR A 32 1.89 -35.93 30.19
N VAL A 33 1.15 -36.67 29.35
CA VAL A 33 0.82 -36.21 27.99
C VAL A 33 -0.04 -34.95 28.07
N SER A 34 -1.06 -34.91 28.89
CA SER A 34 -1.93 -33.74 29.07
C SER A 34 -1.14 -32.52 29.58
N ASN A 35 -0.15 -32.70 30.44
CA ASN A 35 0.69 -31.61 30.91
C ASN A 35 1.55 -31.02 29.78
N VAL A 36 2.08 -31.83 28.85
CA VAL A 36 2.80 -31.35 27.68
C VAL A 36 1.86 -30.57 26.74
N ILE A 37 0.68 -31.13 26.47
CA ILE A 37 -0.35 -30.48 25.66
C ILE A 37 -0.74 -29.11 26.24
N ASN A 38 -0.78 -29.00 27.58
CA ASN A 38 -1.18 -27.78 28.27
C ASN A 38 0.01 -26.88 28.69
N GLY A 39 1.23 -27.14 28.19
CA GLY A 39 2.41 -26.32 28.47
C GLY A 39 2.94 -26.43 29.94
N ARG A 40 2.41 -27.33 30.76
CA ARG A 40 2.78 -27.52 32.18
C ARG A 40 4.00 -28.43 32.34
N THR A 41 5.14 -28.02 31.78
CA THR A 41 6.34 -28.89 31.64
C THR A 41 7.40 -28.71 32.73
N GLY A 42 7.19 -27.86 33.74
CA GLY A 42 8.19 -27.48 34.76
C GLY A 42 8.72 -28.59 35.67
N LYS A 43 8.12 -29.77 35.69
CA LYS A 43 8.55 -30.95 36.49
C LYS A 43 8.89 -32.16 35.58
N MET A 44 9.10 -31.99 34.31
CA MET A 44 9.31 -33.04 33.33
C MET A 44 10.73 -32.94 32.72
N SER A 45 11.35 -34.09 32.44
CA SER A 45 12.65 -34.08 31.74
C SER A 45 12.51 -33.55 30.30
N PRO A 46 13.49 -32.78 29.80
CA PRO A 46 13.46 -32.30 28.44
C PRO A 46 13.32 -33.41 27.40
N GLU A 47 13.87 -34.57 27.66
CA GLU A 47 13.81 -35.76 26.81
C GLU A 47 12.39 -36.30 26.70
N THR A 48 11.71 -36.49 27.84
CA THR A 48 10.32 -36.95 27.89
C THR A 48 9.37 -35.95 27.19
N ARG A 49 9.60 -34.67 27.40
CA ARG A 49 8.84 -33.61 26.72
C ARG A 49 8.98 -33.72 25.20
N LYS A 50 10.21 -33.81 24.71
CA LYS A 50 10.49 -33.89 23.26
C LYS A 50 9.88 -35.14 22.63
N ARG A 51 9.93 -36.27 23.31
CA ARG A 51 9.29 -37.53 22.83
C ARG A 51 7.78 -37.37 22.68
N ILE A 52 7.12 -36.75 23.64
CA ILE A 52 5.66 -36.51 23.56
C ILE A 52 5.33 -35.49 22.48
N GLU A 53 6.08 -34.42 22.34
CA GLU A 53 5.88 -33.41 21.29
C GLU A 53 6.01 -34.02 19.87
N ILE A 54 7.01 -34.90 19.65
CA ILE A 54 7.18 -35.60 18.38
C ILE A 54 5.98 -36.50 18.09
N ALA A 55 5.60 -37.34 19.06
CA ALA A 55 4.49 -38.27 18.86
C ALA A 55 3.14 -37.55 18.64
N LEU A 56 2.90 -36.41 19.27
CA LEU A 56 1.72 -35.57 18.98
C LEU A 56 1.69 -35.10 17.52
N VAL A 57 2.85 -34.76 16.95
CA VAL A 57 2.97 -34.35 15.53
C VAL A 57 2.78 -35.55 14.61
N GLU A 58 3.43 -36.69 14.88
CA GLU A 58 3.38 -37.91 14.07
C GLU A 58 1.95 -38.47 13.99
N HIS A 59 1.20 -38.41 15.06
CA HIS A 59 -0.19 -38.89 15.13
C HIS A 59 -1.20 -37.79 14.75
N HIS A 60 -0.77 -36.64 14.21
CA HIS A 60 -1.64 -35.52 13.86
C HIS A 60 -2.63 -35.13 14.97
N TYR A 61 -2.20 -35.23 16.23
CA TYR A 61 -3.04 -34.96 17.39
C TYR A 61 -3.39 -33.48 17.44
N THR A 62 -4.58 -33.13 16.97
CA THR A 62 -5.19 -31.79 17.11
C THR A 62 -6.07 -31.80 18.35
N GLY A 63 -5.48 -31.55 19.53
CA GLY A 63 -6.23 -31.64 20.79
C GLY A 63 -7.49 -30.78 20.81
N GLU A 64 -8.66 -31.37 20.61
CA GLU A 64 -9.97 -30.71 20.74
C GLU A 64 -10.28 -30.19 22.16
N ASN A 65 -9.39 -30.45 23.13
CA ASN A 65 -9.49 -29.99 24.51
C ASN A 65 -8.38 -29.04 24.95
N ARG A 66 -7.79 -28.25 24.06
CA ARG A 66 -7.00 -27.11 24.48
C ARG A 66 -7.95 -26.06 25.10
N ARG A 67 -8.08 -26.09 26.45
CA ARG A 67 -8.65 -24.96 27.21
C ARG A 67 -7.74 -23.72 27.24
N GLU A 68 -6.59 -23.73 26.60
CA GLU A 68 -5.94 -22.52 26.10
C GLU A 68 -6.38 -22.40 24.66
N ASN A 69 -7.25 -21.44 24.36
CA ASN A 69 -7.49 -21.01 22.99
C ASN A 69 -6.14 -20.99 22.26
N PRO A 70 -5.97 -21.72 21.13
CA PRO A 70 -4.83 -21.43 20.25
C PRO A 70 -4.85 -19.92 20.14
N LYS A 71 -3.71 -19.24 20.40
CA LYS A 71 -3.66 -17.77 20.31
C LYS A 71 -4.40 -17.42 19.05
N GLU A 72 -5.62 -16.92 19.21
CA GLU A 72 -6.53 -16.69 18.09
C GLU A 72 -5.76 -15.79 17.16
N ILE A 73 -5.46 -16.26 15.93
CA ILE A 73 -4.69 -15.47 14.98
C ILE A 73 -5.53 -14.23 14.72
N ARG A 74 -5.03 -13.08 15.14
CA ARG A 74 -5.69 -11.80 14.99
C ARG A 74 -5.22 -11.15 13.71
N LEU A 75 -6.15 -10.86 12.84
CA LEU A 75 -5.89 -10.36 11.51
C LEU A 75 -6.38 -8.91 11.37
N ILE A 76 -5.62 -8.14 10.62
CA ILE A 76 -6.04 -6.84 10.10
C ILE A 76 -6.14 -6.96 8.59
N ALA A 77 -7.28 -6.56 8.03
CA ALA A 77 -7.43 -6.47 6.59
C ALA A 77 -6.65 -5.26 6.07
N LEU A 78 -5.84 -5.45 5.05
CA LEU A 78 -5.18 -4.38 4.31
C LEU A 78 -5.68 -4.40 2.88
N ASP A 79 -6.30 -3.33 2.45
CA ASP A 79 -6.96 -3.24 1.17
C ASP A 79 -6.56 -2.01 0.35
N PHE A 80 -6.52 -2.14 -0.97
CA PHE A 80 -6.08 -1.08 -1.88
C PHE A 80 -7.09 -0.91 -3.02
N CYS A 81 -7.74 0.23 -3.09
CA CYS A 81 -8.67 0.60 -4.16
C CYS A 81 -7.97 1.46 -5.23
N LEU A 82 -7.09 0.85 -6.00
CA LEU A 82 -6.30 1.53 -7.03
C LEU A 82 -6.92 1.47 -8.43
N GLY A 83 -8.19 1.03 -8.55
CA GLY A 83 -8.86 0.75 -9.81
C GLY A 83 -8.57 -0.66 -10.35
N GLU A 84 -9.42 -1.12 -11.29
CA GLU A 84 -9.55 -2.53 -11.69
C GLU A 84 -8.29 -3.20 -12.29
N LYS A 85 -7.23 -2.45 -12.62
CA LYS A 85 -6.07 -2.98 -13.37
C LYS A 85 -4.71 -2.60 -12.81
N ARG A 86 -4.64 -1.87 -11.69
CA ARG A 86 -3.35 -1.53 -11.07
C ARG A 86 -2.93 -2.67 -10.14
N ASN A 87 -1.75 -3.22 -10.40
CA ASN A 87 -1.22 -4.28 -9.54
C ASN A 87 -0.50 -3.65 -8.34
N VAL A 88 -1.11 -3.76 -7.17
CA VAL A 88 -0.60 -3.26 -5.90
C VAL A 88 0.83 -3.71 -5.61
N LEU A 89 1.15 -4.98 -5.90
CA LEU A 89 2.46 -5.57 -5.61
C LEU A 89 3.58 -5.02 -6.50
N THR A 90 3.24 -4.40 -7.62
CA THR A 90 4.24 -3.76 -8.51
C THR A 90 4.28 -2.25 -8.38
N ASP A 91 3.41 -1.69 -7.56
CA ASP A 91 3.42 -0.28 -7.20
C ASP A 91 4.39 -0.04 -6.04
N PRO A 92 5.46 0.75 -6.22
CA PRO A 92 6.50 0.88 -5.19
C PRO A 92 6.01 1.54 -3.91
N PHE A 93 5.10 2.51 -4.02
CA PHE A 93 4.51 3.17 -2.86
C PHE A 93 3.63 2.19 -2.06
N CYS A 94 2.75 1.47 -2.75
CA CYS A 94 1.90 0.45 -2.11
C CYS A 94 2.72 -0.67 -1.49
N GLY A 95 3.80 -1.10 -2.15
CA GLY A 95 4.73 -2.11 -1.61
C GLY A 95 5.38 -1.67 -0.32
N ALA A 96 5.94 -0.44 -0.28
CA ALA A 96 6.56 0.12 0.91
C ALA A 96 5.55 0.33 2.05
N LEU A 97 4.35 0.81 1.74
CA LEU A 97 3.27 0.97 2.72
C LEU A 97 2.85 -0.38 3.31
N MET A 98 2.68 -1.40 2.47
CA MET A 98 2.33 -2.76 2.92
C MET A 98 3.39 -3.33 3.86
N GLU A 99 4.66 -3.24 3.48
CA GLU A 99 5.79 -3.69 4.31
C GLU A 99 5.77 -3.00 5.68
N ALA A 100 5.65 -1.68 5.68
CA ALA A 100 5.61 -0.90 6.92
C ALA A 100 4.39 -1.23 7.80
N VAL A 101 3.20 -1.44 7.21
CA VAL A 101 2.00 -1.87 7.96
C VAL A 101 2.23 -3.24 8.59
N ILE A 102 2.81 -4.20 7.85
CA ILE A 102 3.12 -5.55 8.37
C ILE A 102 4.08 -5.47 9.55
N GLU A 103 5.16 -4.67 9.44
CA GLU A 103 6.15 -4.51 10.50
C GLU A 103 5.54 -3.89 11.76
N ASN A 104 4.80 -2.80 11.62
CA ASN A 104 4.14 -2.14 12.74
C ASN A 104 3.11 -3.06 13.43
N LEU A 105 2.28 -3.79 12.69
CA LEU A 105 1.28 -4.70 13.26
C LEU A 105 1.91 -5.90 13.99
N ARG A 106 3.10 -6.34 13.58
CA ARG A 106 3.84 -7.42 14.23
C ARG A 106 4.15 -7.10 15.70
N GLU A 107 4.45 -5.84 16.02
CA GLU A 107 4.70 -5.39 17.40
C GLU A 107 3.48 -5.60 18.28
N TYR A 108 2.28 -5.53 17.72
CA TYR A 108 1.00 -5.78 18.41
C TYR A 108 0.54 -7.24 18.33
N GLY A 109 1.36 -8.14 17.75
CA GLY A 109 1.01 -9.55 17.59
C GLY A 109 -0.17 -9.77 16.62
N ARG A 110 -0.32 -8.93 15.59
CA ARG A 110 -1.32 -9.03 14.53
C ARG A 110 -0.66 -9.38 13.22
N TYR A 111 -1.45 -9.99 12.33
CA TYR A 111 -1.03 -10.35 10.99
C TYR A 111 -1.91 -9.66 9.97
N VAL A 112 -1.37 -9.43 8.78
CA VAL A 112 -2.09 -8.83 7.66
C VAL A 112 -2.74 -9.91 6.80
N VAL A 113 -3.98 -9.67 6.38
CA VAL A 113 -4.61 -10.35 5.27
C VAL A 113 -4.94 -9.34 4.19
N SER A 114 -4.45 -9.59 2.98
CA SER A 114 -4.71 -8.75 1.81
C SER A 114 -5.04 -9.63 0.63
N ASP A 115 -6.02 -9.23 -0.16
CA ASP A 115 -6.35 -9.83 -1.44
C ASP A 115 -6.75 -8.71 -2.42
N SER A 116 -6.78 -9.03 -3.70
CA SER A 116 -7.12 -8.12 -4.78
C SER A 116 -7.96 -8.84 -5.83
N PRO A 117 -8.92 -8.18 -6.48
CA PRO A 117 -9.39 -6.81 -6.26
C PRO A 117 -10.41 -6.74 -5.14
N SER A 118 -10.42 -5.65 -4.42
CA SER A 118 -11.39 -5.37 -3.38
C SER A 118 -12.34 -4.25 -3.83
N GLY A 119 -13.47 -4.19 -3.18
CA GLY A 119 -14.45 -3.12 -3.29
C GLY A 119 -15.18 -3.03 -1.96
N GLU A 120 -16.06 -2.07 -1.79
CA GLU A 120 -16.76 -1.82 -0.53
C GLU A 120 -17.40 -3.08 0.05
N GLU A 121 -18.11 -3.85 -0.75
CA GLU A 121 -18.77 -5.09 -0.30
C GLU A 121 -17.77 -6.16 0.10
N ALA A 122 -16.63 -6.27 -0.61
CA ALA A 122 -15.59 -7.24 -0.30
C ALA A 122 -14.91 -6.94 1.05
N ILE A 123 -14.61 -5.66 1.34
CA ILE A 123 -14.02 -5.28 2.63
C ILE A 123 -15.00 -5.50 3.78
N LEU A 124 -16.28 -5.17 3.61
CA LEU A 124 -17.31 -5.43 4.61
C LEU A 124 -17.45 -6.93 4.89
N GLN A 125 -17.48 -7.75 3.84
CA GLN A 125 -17.54 -9.22 3.99
C GLN A 125 -16.31 -9.77 4.74
N LYS A 126 -15.10 -9.26 4.46
CA LYS A 126 -13.90 -9.62 5.21
C LYS A 126 -14.04 -9.28 6.68
N LEU A 127 -14.57 -8.10 6.98
CA LEU A 127 -14.75 -7.63 8.36
C LEU A 127 -15.79 -8.46 9.14
N GLU A 128 -16.68 -9.21 8.49
CA GLU A 128 -17.57 -10.16 9.16
C GLU A 128 -16.81 -11.35 9.76
N ALA A 129 -15.66 -11.72 9.21
CA ALA A 129 -14.88 -12.83 9.73
C ALA A 129 -14.41 -12.56 11.17
N ARG A 130 -14.60 -13.54 12.07
CA ARG A 130 -14.32 -13.39 13.50
C ARG A 130 -12.85 -13.07 13.80
N SER A 131 -11.93 -13.63 13.02
CA SER A 131 -10.49 -13.43 13.17
C SER A 131 -9.99 -12.06 12.73
N ILE A 132 -10.75 -11.32 11.92
CA ILE A 132 -10.40 -9.97 11.46
C ILE A 132 -10.93 -8.96 12.46
N GLU A 133 -10.05 -8.17 13.06
CA GLU A 133 -10.39 -7.20 14.10
C GLU A 133 -10.72 -5.81 13.54
N GLY A 134 -10.16 -5.44 12.38
CA GLY A 134 -10.35 -4.16 11.73
C GLY A 134 -9.66 -4.11 10.37
N ALA A 135 -9.65 -2.95 9.74
CA ALA A 135 -9.03 -2.76 8.43
C ALA A 135 -8.22 -1.46 8.34
N ILE A 136 -7.20 -1.48 7.46
CA ILE A 136 -6.52 -0.32 6.92
C ILE A 136 -6.78 -0.35 5.41
N VAL A 137 -7.30 0.73 4.83
CA VAL A 137 -7.68 0.76 3.42
C VAL A 137 -7.16 2.03 2.74
N LEU A 138 -6.69 1.91 1.50
CA LEU A 138 -6.08 2.99 0.74
C LEU A 138 -6.83 3.24 -0.57
N GLY A 139 -6.98 4.53 -0.92
CA GLY A 139 -7.42 4.94 -2.25
C GLY A 139 -8.93 4.91 -2.47
N TYR A 140 -9.73 4.83 -1.41
CA TYR A 140 -11.18 5.04 -1.47
C TYR A 140 -11.52 6.54 -1.50
N GLU A 141 -12.59 6.90 -2.20
CA GLU A 141 -13.07 8.28 -2.21
C GLU A 141 -13.86 8.60 -0.92
N PRO A 142 -14.00 9.88 -0.54
CA PRO A 142 -14.61 10.28 0.74
C PRO A 142 -16.01 9.70 0.98
N ASP A 143 -16.88 9.69 -0.01
CA ASP A 143 -18.24 9.14 0.07
C ASP A 143 -18.23 7.62 0.32
N GLN A 144 -17.32 6.89 -0.31
CA GLN A 144 -17.12 5.46 -0.06
C GLN A 144 -16.59 5.22 1.36
N CYS A 145 -15.68 6.05 1.84
CA CYS A 145 -15.14 5.96 3.19
C CYS A 145 -16.21 6.19 4.26
N GLU A 146 -17.07 7.19 4.08
CA GLU A 146 -18.19 7.45 4.97
C GLU A 146 -19.18 6.29 5.00
N GLU A 147 -19.51 5.71 3.83
CA GLU A 147 -20.40 4.57 3.72
C GLU A 147 -19.82 3.33 4.42
N LEU A 148 -18.54 3.02 4.18
CA LEU A 148 -17.83 1.93 4.84
C LEU A 148 -17.76 2.13 6.35
N ALA A 149 -17.44 3.33 6.81
CA ALA A 149 -17.34 3.64 8.24
C ALA A 149 -18.70 3.51 8.95
N LYS A 150 -19.79 3.89 8.29
CA LYS A 150 -21.17 3.77 8.82
C LYS A 150 -21.64 2.32 8.87
N ARG A 151 -21.30 1.50 7.88
CA ARG A 151 -21.75 0.11 7.76
C ARG A 151 -20.93 -0.88 8.58
N SER A 152 -19.68 -0.57 8.86
CA SER A 152 -18.79 -1.48 9.59
C SER A 152 -18.98 -1.39 11.09
N ALA A 153 -19.15 -2.54 11.75
CA ALA A 153 -19.12 -2.65 13.21
C ALA A 153 -17.67 -2.66 13.76
N LYS A 154 -16.66 -2.82 12.90
CA LYS A 154 -15.24 -2.87 13.25
C LYS A 154 -14.51 -1.63 12.75
N PRO A 155 -13.45 -1.19 13.43
CA PRO A 155 -12.74 0.02 13.05
C PRO A 155 -12.06 -0.13 11.69
N ILE A 156 -12.16 0.94 10.89
CA ILE A 156 -11.45 1.10 9.62
C ILE A 156 -10.64 2.39 9.72
N VAL A 157 -9.39 2.34 9.30
CA VAL A 157 -8.54 3.52 9.09
C VAL A 157 -8.26 3.65 7.60
N PHE A 158 -8.54 4.81 7.06
CA PHE A 158 -8.32 5.11 5.65
C PHE A 158 -6.96 5.78 5.45
N ILE A 159 -6.39 5.59 4.26
CA ILE A 159 -5.15 6.26 3.85
C ILE A 159 -5.40 6.96 2.52
N ASP A 160 -4.98 8.22 2.43
CA ASP A 160 -5.06 9.07 1.23
C ASP A 160 -6.49 9.21 0.65
N SER A 161 -7.49 9.21 1.54
CA SER A 161 -8.91 9.23 1.17
C SER A 161 -9.59 10.59 1.42
N GLY A 162 -8.81 11.60 1.80
CA GLY A 162 -9.33 12.95 2.09
C GLY A 162 -10.01 13.07 3.46
N ASP A 163 -10.59 14.26 3.71
CA ASP A 163 -11.25 14.58 4.95
C ASP A 163 -12.72 14.14 4.96
N GLY A 164 -13.19 13.66 6.11
CA GLY A 164 -14.57 13.22 6.33
C GLY A 164 -14.81 12.79 7.77
N GLU A 165 -15.97 12.21 8.04
CA GLU A 165 -16.32 11.69 9.36
C GLU A 165 -15.77 10.26 9.55
N TYR A 166 -14.51 10.05 9.25
CA TYR A 166 -13.78 8.78 9.39
C TYR A 166 -12.30 9.03 9.71
N ASP A 167 -11.64 8.02 10.28
CA ASP A 167 -10.22 8.11 10.57
C ASP A 167 -9.40 8.00 9.27
N ASN A 168 -8.58 9.03 8.97
CA ASN A 168 -7.77 9.07 7.76
C ASN A 168 -6.34 9.55 8.04
N ILE A 169 -5.38 8.93 7.35
CA ILE A 169 -3.99 9.39 7.29
C ILE A 169 -3.72 9.83 5.86
N GLY A 170 -3.67 11.12 5.65
CA GLY A 170 -3.39 11.75 4.36
C GLY A 170 -2.00 12.37 4.28
N LEU A 171 -1.80 13.12 3.23
CA LEU A 171 -0.59 13.87 2.95
C LEU A 171 -0.94 15.34 2.67
N GLN A 172 0.00 16.24 2.89
CA GLN A 172 -0.09 17.62 2.43
C GLN A 172 0.20 17.70 0.92
N ASP A 173 -0.67 17.06 0.11
CA ASP A 173 -0.50 16.92 -1.34
C ASP A 173 -0.45 18.28 -2.06
N ARG A 174 -1.31 19.20 -1.64
CA ARG A 174 -1.36 20.56 -2.19
C ARG A 174 -0.07 21.31 -1.96
N GLU A 175 0.45 21.27 -0.75
CA GLU A 175 1.71 21.88 -0.33
C GLU A 175 2.89 21.26 -1.07
N GLY A 176 2.93 19.93 -1.21
CA GLY A 176 3.97 19.23 -1.96
C GLY A 176 4.03 19.64 -3.42
N ALA A 177 2.87 19.69 -4.08
CA ALA A 177 2.80 20.17 -5.46
C ALA A 177 3.12 21.67 -5.59
N SER A 178 2.75 22.49 -4.61
CA SER A 178 3.13 23.89 -4.55
C SER A 178 4.65 24.07 -4.41
N GLN A 179 5.30 23.29 -3.53
CA GLN A 179 6.76 23.31 -3.37
C GLN A 179 7.48 22.94 -4.67
N MET A 180 6.99 21.94 -5.40
CA MET A 180 7.55 21.56 -6.69
C MET A 180 7.37 22.67 -7.73
N ALA A 181 6.18 23.24 -7.84
CA ALA A 181 5.91 24.36 -8.76
C ALA A 181 6.81 25.57 -8.46
N GLU A 182 6.90 25.97 -7.18
CA GLU A 182 7.81 27.03 -6.72
C GLU A 182 9.25 26.76 -7.13
N TYR A 183 9.72 25.55 -6.90
CA TYR A 183 11.07 25.14 -7.27
C TYR A 183 11.32 25.31 -8.78
N LEU A 184 10.43 24.76 -9.61
CA LEU A 184 10.55 24.88 -11.06
C LEU A 184 10.53 26.34 -11.55
N ILE A 185 9.67 27.18 -10.95
CA ILE A 185 9.62 28.62 -11.26
C ILE A 185 10.94 29.32 -10.89
N ARG A 186 11.52 28.98 -9.73
CA ARG A 186 12.84 29.52 -9.30
C ARG A 186 13.97 29.06 -10.22
N GLN A 187 13.88 27.88 -10.83
CA GLN A 187 14.82 27.43 -11.86
C GLN A 187 14.61 28.09 -13.23
N GLY A 188 13.64 29.00 -13.34
CA GLY A 188 13.37 29.79 -14.56
C GLY A 188 12.26 29.24 -15.46
N HIS A 189 11.67 28.10 -15.13
CA HIS A 189 10.60 27.53 -15.94
C HIS A 189 9.34 28.38 -15.88
N ARG A 190 8.70 28.59 -17.03
CA ARG A 190 7.51 29.44 -17.17
C ARG A 190 6.32 28.74 -17.79
N ARG A 191 6.56 27.70 -18.61
CA ARG A 191 5.52 26.82 -19.13
C ARG A 191 5.89 25.39 -18.81
N ILE A 192 5.08 24.78 -17.95
CA ILE A 192 5.31 23.48 -17.31
C ILE A 192 4.14 22.57 -17.65
N ALA A 193 4.42 21.41 -18.22
CA ALA A 193 3.41 20.38 -18.47
C ALA A 193 3.10 19.64 -17.17
N PHE A 194 1.84 19.26 -16.95
CA PHE A 194 1.37 18.52 -15.79
C PHE A 194 0.84 17.15 -16.21
N PHE A 195 1.46 16.10 -15.72
CA PHE A 195 1.10 14.72 -16.01
C PHE A 195 0.50 14.08 -14.75
N VAL A 196 -0.69 13.53 -14.91
CA VAL A 196 -1.46 12.91 -13.81
C VAL A 196 -1.90 11.52 -14.22
N ASP A 197 -2.00 10.59 -13.29
CA ASP A 197 -2.51 9.24 -13.58
C ASP A 197 -4.00 9.26 -13.97
N GLN A 198 -4.50 8.14 -14.47
CA GLN A 198 -5.89 8.04 -14.95
C GLN A 198 -6.92 8.34 -13.85
N LYS A 199 -6.58 8.13 -12.58
CA LYS A 199 -7.43 8.48 -11.44
C LYS A 199 -7.24 9.97 -11.07
N GLU A 200 -7.31 10.84 -12.10
CA GLU A 200 -7.10 12.29 -11.96
C GLU A 200 -8.07 12.97 -10.99
N ASP A 201 -9.24 12.38 -10.80
CA ASP A 201 -10.26 12.85 -9.86
C ASP A 201 -10.06 12.33 -8.41
N SER A 202 -9.06 11.50 -8.15
CA SER A 202 -8.74 11.11 -6.78
C SER A 202 -8.38 12.34 -5.93
N VAL A 203 -8.67 12.27 -4.63
CA VAL A 203 -8.40 13.38 -3.70
C VAL A 203 -6.96 13.86 -3.82
N CYS A 204 -5.97 12.95 -3.80
CA CYS A 204 -4.55 13.30 -3.89
C CYS A 204 -4.23 14.05 -5.19
N ASN A 205 -4.68 13.53 -6.34
CA ASN A 205 -4.40 14.15 -7.63
C ASN A 205 -5.08 15.50 -7.81
N ARG A 206 -6.31 15.65 -7.29
CA ARG A 206 -6.98 16.97 -7.25
C ARG A 206 -6.18 17.98 -6.42
N MET A 207 -5.75 17.58 -5.22
CA MET A 207 -4.96 18.46 -4.35
C MET A 207 -3.62 18.84 -4.99
N ARG A 208 -2.90 17.87 -5.58
CA ARG A 208 -1.65 18.13 -6.32
C ARG A 208 -1.87 19.10 -7.49
N TYR A 209 -2.93 18.87 -8.28
CA TYR A 209 -3.26 19.77 -9.39
C TYR A 209 -3.61 21.18 -8.93
N GLU A 210 -4.42 21.31 -7.87
CA GLU A 210 -4.78 22.62 -7.31
C GLU A 210 -3.55 23.35 -6.79
N GLY A 211 -2.70 22.71 -5.97
CA GLY A 211 -1.48 23.32 -5.46
C GLY A 211 -0.54 23.79 -6.56
N PHE A 212 -0.34 22.96 -7.59
CA PHE A 212 0.45 23.31 -8.76
C PHE A 212 -0.14 24.54 -9.50
N ARG A 213 -1.43 24.49 -9.84
CA ARG A 213 -2.10 25.56 -10.61
C ARG A 213 -2.16 26.87 -9.85
N GLU A 214 -2.46 26.84 -8.56
CA GLU A 214 -2.52 28.04 -7.72
C GLU A 214 -1.15 28.70 -7.59
N THR A 215 -0.09 27.91 -7.47
CA THR A 215 1.28 28.43 -7.41
C THR A 215 1.64 29.12 -8.73
N LEU A 216 1.35 28.52 -9.88
CA LEU A 216 1.56 29.19 -11.16
C LEU A 216 0.79 30.54 -11.23
N ARG A 217 -0.47 30.52 -10.81
CA ARG A 217 -1.31 31.73 -10.80
C ARG A 217 -0.76 32.82 -9.89
N SER A 218 -0.27 32.49 -8.70
CA SER A 218 0.32 33.46 -7.76
C SER A 218 1.58 34.12 -8.31
N HIS A 219 2.30 33.41 -9.19
CA HIS A 219 3.46 33.95 -9.94
C HIS A 219 3.07 34.57 -11.29
N HIS A 220 1.78 34.81 -11.56
CA HIS A 220 1.27 35.37 -12.80
C HIS A 220 1.66 34.56 -14.05
N LEU A 221 1.87 33.26 -13.91
CA LEU A 221 2.16 32.33 -15.00
C LEU A 221 0.86 31.67 -15.47
N PRO A 222 0.63 31.60 -16.80
CA PRO A 222 -0.53 30.90 -17.31
C PRO A 222 -0.35 29.39 -17.20
N PHE A 223 -1.44 28.70 -16.89
CA PHE A 223 -1.55 27.24 -17.11
C PHE A 223 -2.56 27.01 -18.24
N PHE A 224 -2.16 26.24 -19.22
CA PHE A 224 -3.03 25.88 -20.37
C PHE A 224 -3.54 24.46 -20.19
N GLU A 225 -4.84 24.23 -20.34
CA GLU A 225 -5.44 22.89 -20.23
C GLU A 225 -4.84 21.87 -21.21
N GLU A 226 -4.33 22.36 -22.37
CA GLU A 226 -3.60 21.54 -23.33
C GLU A 226 -2.22 21.05 -22.85
N ASP A 227 -1.75 21.52 -21.69
CA ASP A 227 -0.52 21.10 -21.01
C ASP A 227 -0.79 20.18 -19.82
N ARG A 228 -2.07 19.78 -19.63
CA ARG A 228 -2.50 18.73 -18.70
C ARG A 228 -2.66 17.41 -19.46
N TYR A 229 -2.00 16.38 -18.96
CA TYR A 229 -1.91 15.07 -19.61
C TYR A 229 -2.37 13.96 -18.65
N PRO A 230 -3.65 13.51 -18.74
CA PRO A 230 -4.07 12.29 -18.07
C PRO A 230 -3.36 11.07 -18.68
N LEU A 231 -2.72 10.27 -17.84
CA LEU A 231 -1.97 9.08 -18.26
C LEU A 231 -2.78 7.81 -17.99
N PRO A 232 -3.27 7.12 -19.03
CA PRO A 232 -4.04 5.90 -18.86
C PRO A 232 -3.18 4.74 -18.30
N LEU A 233 -3.81 3.80 -17.60
CA LEU A 233 -3.16 2.57 -17.13
C LEU A 233 -2.65 1.70 -18.28
N ASN A 234 -3.31 1.75 -19.45
CA ASN A 234 -2.84 1.05 -20.63
C ASN A 234 -1.50 1.64 -21.11
N ARG A 235 -0.44 0.84 -20.99
CA ARG A 235 0.94 1.26 -21.29
C ARG A 235 1.11 1.77 -22.72
N ASN A 236 0.46 1.16 -23.69
CA ASN A 236 0.62 1.58 -25.10
C ASN A 236 0.04 2.98 -25.31
N LEU A 237 -1.18 3.22 -24.83
CA LEU A 237 -1.82 4.53 -24.92
C LEU A 237 -1.02 5.59 -24.13
N ARG A 238 -0.54 5.27 -22.97
CA ARG A 238 0.31 6.16 -22.16
C ARG A 238 1.60 6.50 -22.89
N SER A 239 2.26 5.51 -23.47
CA SER A 239 3.48 5.71 -24.25
C SER A 239 3.24 6.59 -25.47
N GLU A 240 2.09 6.48 -26.16
CA GLU A 240 1.72 7.36 -27.26
C GLU A 240 1.58 8.82 -26.83
N ILE A 241 0.91 9.07 -25.71
CA ILE A 241 0.76 10.42 -25.14
C ILE A 241 2.12 11.03 -24.83
N ILE A 242 2.99 10.29 -24.12
CA ILE A 242 4.32 10.76 -23.75
C ILE A 242 5.19 11.02 -24.97
N ARG A 243 5.21 10.12 -25.96
CA ARG A 243 5.97 10.31 -27.20
C ARG A 243 5.44 11.48 -28.05
N LYS A 244 4.12 11.66 -28.11
CA LYS A 244 3.53 12.81 -28.78
C LYS A 244 3.97 14.12 -28.11
N PHE A 245 3.90 14.21 -26.78
CA PHE A 245 4.40 15.36 -26.05
C PHE A 245 5.91 15.60 -26.33
N ALA A 246 6.73 14.55 -26.30
CA ALA A 246 8.15 14.65 -26.59
C ALA A 246 8.43 15.27 -27.97
N ARG A 247 7.73 14.84 -29.01
CA ARG A 247 7.91 15.36 -30.38
C ARG A 247 7.39 16.78 -30.58
N GLU A 248 6.25 17.11 -29.97
CA GLU A 248 5.52 18.35 -30.24
C GLU A 248 5.85 19.49 -29.29
N LYS A 249 6.07 19.23 -28.02
CA LYS A 249 6.13 20.27 -26.99
C LYS A 249 7.40 20.27 -26.12
N ALA A 250 8.03 19.12 -25.87
CA ALA A 250 9.19 19.04 -24.99
C ALA A 250 10.38 19.86 -25.52
N GLY A 251 10.90 20.76 -24.66
CA GLY A 251 12.00 21.67 -25.01
C GLY A 251 11.67 22.75 -26.00
N LYS A 252 10.50 22.73 -26.62
CA LYS A 252 10.04 23.70 -27.64
C LYS A 252 8.99 24.66 -27.10
N VAL A 253 8.04 24.12 -26.37
CA VAL A 253 6.89 24.82 -25.77
C VAL A 253 6.97 24.76 -24.26
N CYS A 254 7.06 23.55 -23.71
CA CYS A 254 7.25 23.32 -22.28
C CYS A 254 8.74 23.07 -22.00
N THR A 255 9.27 23.73 -20.99
CA THR A 255 10.67 23.55 -20.54
C THR A 255 10.79 22.64 -19.35
N ALA A 256 9.67 22.30 -18.70
CA ALA A 256 9.58 21.33 -17.62
C ALA A 256 8.30 20.51 -17.71
N ALA A 257 8.33 19.34 -17.10
CA ALA A 257 7.20 18.43 -16.95
C ALA A 257 7.15 17.94 -15.51
N PHE A 258 6.01 18.12 -14.84
CA PHE A 258 5.75 17.61 -13.49
C PHE A 258 4.79 16.41 -13.57
N PHE A 259 5.24 15.28 -13.08
CA PHE A 259 4.48 14.04 -12.97
C PHE A 259 4.02 13.84 -11.52
N THR A 260 2.78 13.44 -11.33
CA THR A 260 2.24 13.16 -9.99
C THR A 260 2.65 11.80 -9.43
N ASP A 261 3.58 11.07 -10.10
CA ASP A 261 4.06 9.75 -9.72
C ASP A 261 5.47 9.53 -10.34
N ASP A 262 6.43 9.06 -9.54
CA ASP A 262 7.82 8.80 -9.97
C ASP A 262 7.92 7.66 -10.99
N LEU A 263 7.05 6.66 -10.93
CA LEU A 263 7.02 5.55 -11.89
C LEU A 263 6.75 6.08 -13.30
N TYR A 264 5.76 6.96 -13.44
CA TYR A 264 5.43 7.55 -14.74
C TYR A 264 6.47 8.58 -15.18
N ALA A 265 7.06 9.32 -14.26
CA ALA A 265 8.17 10.22 -14.58
C ALA A 265 9.37 9.44 -15.12
N ASN A 266 9.74 8.32 -14.51
CA ASN A 266 10.84 7.47 -14.96
C ASN A 266 10.55 6.79 -16.32
N GLU A 267 9.31 6.29 -16.51
CA GLU A 267 8.87 5.78 -17.83
C GLU A 267 8.96 6.87 -18.91
N ALA A 268 8.54 8.09 -18.56
CA ALA A 268 8.58 9.23 -19.47
C ALA A 268 10.02 9.61 -19.85
N ILE A 269 10.96 9.65 -18.90
CA ILE A 269 12.37 9.91 -19.19
C ILE A 269 12.90 8.90 -20.24
N SER A 270 12.61 7.62 -20.04
CA SER A 270 13.04 6.57 -20.99
C SER A 270 12.44 6.75 -22.39
N LEU A 271 11.13 7.05 -22.47
CA LEU A 271 10.43 7.25 -23.73
C LEU A 271 10.89 8.53 -24.45
N MET A 272 11.09 9.63 -23.71
CA MET A 272 11.56 10.91 -24.23
C MET A 272 13.00 10.82 -24.74
N THR A 273 13.87 10.10 -24.02
CA THR A 273 15.24 9.83 -24.47
C THR A 273 15.24 9.07 -25.80
N ALA A 274 14.35 8.10 -25.96
CA ALA A 274 14.20 7.38 -27.24
C ALA A 274 13.70 8.28 -28.40
N GLU A 275 13.02 9.39 -28.10
CA GLU A 275 12.63 10.43 -29.08
C GLU A 275 13.70 11.53 -29.22
N GLY A 276 14.86 11.39 -28.59
CA GLY A 276 15.99 12.32 -28.71
C GLY A 276 15.96 13.51 -27.75
N ILE A 277 15.04 13.53 -26.79
CA ILE A 277 14.95 14.57 -25.74
C ILE A 277 15.92 14.22 -24.59
N ARG A 278 16.81 15.12 -24.28
CA ARG A 278 17.74 14.99 -23.14
C ARG A 278 17.14 15.61 -21.89
N VAL A 279 17.17 14.86 -20.79
CA VAL A 279 16.77 15.32 -19.47
C VAL A 279 18.05 15.48 -18.63
N PRO A 280 18.33 16.64 -18.04
CA PRO A 280 17.48 17.85 -17.97
C PRO A 280 17.76 18.88 -19.09
N GLU A 281 18.68 18.64 -20.06
CA GLU A 281 19.22 19.66 -20.97
C GLU A 281 18.14 20.30 -21.85
N ASP A 282 17.25 19.49 -22.42
CA ASP A 282 16.18 19.94 -23.30
C ASP A 282 14.85 20.10 -22.55
N LEU A 283 14.59 19.25 -21.52
CA LEU A 283 13.39 19.28 -20.69
C LEU A 283 13.72 18.87 -19.26
N SER A 284 13.36 19.67 -18.30
CA SER A 284 13.37 19.28 -16.89
C SER A 284 12.18 18.36 -16.59
N VAL A 285 12.41 17.28 -15.82
CA VAL A 285 11.37 16.32 -15.43
C VAL A 285 11.36 16.17 -13.91
N THR A 286 10.18 16.23 -13.30
CA THR A 286 10.01 16.03 -11.85
C THR A 286 8.91 15.03 -11.57
N GLY A 287 8.97 14.40 -10.39
CA GLY A 287 8.02 13.39 -9.95
C GLY A 287 7.37 13.71 -8.61
N PHE A 288 6.75 12.68 -8.04
CA PHE A 288 6.16 12.66 -6.71
C PHE A 288 6.29 11.24 -6.15
N ASP A 289 6.58 11.05 -4.87
CA ASP A 289 6.68 9.89 -3.98
C ASP A 289 8.06 9.72 -3.33
N ASP A 290 9.16 10.01 -4.02
CA ASP A 290 10.56 9.64 -3.69
C ASP A 290 10.76 8.13 -3.56
N ASN A 291 10.11 7.37 -4.43
CA ASN A 291 10.23 5.92 -4.45
C ASN A 291 11.52 5.44 -5.13
N ILE A 292 11.68 4.11 -5.30
CA ILE A 292 12.87 3.50 -5.88
C ILE A 292 13.18 4.02 -7.29
N TYR A 293 12.16 4.36 -8.09
CA TYR A 293 12.35 4.86 -9.46
C TYR A 293 13.00 6.25 -9.47
N ALA A 294 12.71 7.11 -8.50
CA ALA A 294 13.36 8.42 -8.41
C ALA A 294 14.87 8.32 -8.18
N ARG A 295 15.31 7.29 -7.48
CA ARG A 295 16.72 7.05 -7.13
C ARG A 295 17.48 6.27 -8.19
N LEU A 296 16.80 5.43 -8.97
CA LEU A 296 17.41 4.60 -10.01
C LEU A 296 17.30 5.19 -11.42
N SER A 297 16.53 6.26 -11.60
CA SER A 297 16.46 6.97 -12.89
C SER A 297 17.79 7.61 -13.26
N SER A 298 18.03 7.81 -14.55
CA SER A 298 19.17 8.54 -15.05
C SER A 298 18.69 9.62 -16.04
N PRO A 299 18.77 10.91 -15.64
CA PRO A 299 19.26 11.45 -14.36
C PRO A 299 18.40 11.07 -13.17
N MET A 300 18.96 11.12 -11.92
CA MET A 300 18.18 10.91 -10.69
C MET A 300 17.09 11.98 -10.58
N LEU A 301 15.88 11.54 -10.23
CA LEU A 301 14.67 12.37 -10.32
C LEU A 301 14.53 13.32 -9.12
N THR A 302 14.37 14.61 -9.40
CA THR A 302 13.84 15.59 -8.45
C THR A 302 12.37 15.30 -8.20
N THR A 303 11.97 15.16 -6.95
CA THR A 303 10.64 14.67 -6.59
C THR A 303 10.15 15.25 -5.27
N VAL A 304 8.90 14.98 -4.91
CA VAL A 304 8.33 15.26 -3.59
C VAL A 304 8.24 13.93 -2.83
N ARG A 305 8.85 13.88 -1.64
CA ARG A 305 8.82 12.68 -0.80
C ARG A 305 7.49 12.57 -0.06
N GLN A 306 6.92 11.38 -0.13
CA GLN A 306 5.97 10.84 0.82
C GLN A 306 6.73 9.98 1.85
N HIS A 307 6.11 9.74 3.01
CA HIS A 307 6.68 8.91 4.06
C HIS A 307 5.76 7.70 4.30
N PRO A 308 5.82 6.63 3.48
CA PRO A 308 4.93 5.47 3.64
C PRO A 308 5.08 4.79 5.00
N GLU A 309 6.29 4.82 5.58
CA GLU A 309 6.57 4.27 6.91
C GLU A 309 5.84 5.05 8.00
N GLU A 310 5.82 6.39 7.93
CA GLU A 310 5.11 7.23 8.87
C GLU A 310 3.58 7.09 8.70
N LYS A 311 3.10 7.02 7.45
CA LYS A 311 1.68 6.75 7.17
C LYS A 311 1.23 5.43 7.79
N ALA A 312 2.01 4.36 7.60
CA ALA A 312 1.74 3.05 8.17
C ALA A 312 1.72 3.09 9.70
N SER A 313 2.72 3.71 10.31
CA SER A 313 2.84 3.84 11.76
C SER A 313 1.64 4.58 12.37
N GLU A 314 1.25 5.72 11.79
CA GLU A 314 0.09 6.49 12.24
C GLU A 314 -1.22 5.74 12.03
N ALA A 315 -1.39 5.06 10.89
CA ALA A 315 -2.60 4.26 10.60
C ALA A 315 -2.74 3.09 11.58
N VAL A 316 -1.66 2.34 11.82
CA VAL A 316 -1.66 1.24 12.79
C VAL A 316 -1.92 1.76 14.20
N ARG A 317 -1.25 2.84 14.62
CA ARG A 317 -1.46 3.45 15.93
C ARG A 317 -2.92 3.90 16.14
N MET A 318 -3.52 4.51 15.12
CA MET A 318 -4.93 4.94 15.15
C MET A 318 -5.87 3.74 15.25
N LEU A 319 -5.66 2.70 14.43
CA LEU A 319 -6.44 1.47 14.45
C LEU A 319 -6.34 0.77 15.81
N MET A 320 -5.14 0.67 16.38
CA MET A 320 -4.93 0.01 17.67
C MET A 320 -5.64 0.73 18.82
N LYS A 321 -5.69 2.07 18.82
CA LYS A 321 -6.47 2.85 19.79
C LYS A 321 -7.96 2.51 19.72
N ARG A 322 -8.51 2.42 18.51
CA ARG A 322 -9.92 2.01 18.31
C ARG A 322 -10.17 0.60 18.82
N LEU A 323 -9.28 -0.34 18.54
CA LEU A 323 -9.38 -1.73 18.98
C LEU A 323 -9.27 -1.88 20.51
N HIS A 324 -8.55 -0.99 21.17
CA HIS A 324 -8.47 -0.94 22.64
C HIS A 324 -9.66 -0.22 23.28
N GLY A 325 -10.63 0.26 22.49
CA GLY A 325 -11.83 0.94 23.01
C GLY A 325 -11.59 2.37 23.47
N GLU A 326 -10.46 2.99 23.08
CA GLU A 326 -10.20 4.38 23.40
C GLU A 326 -11.24 5.29 22.73
N GLN A 327 -11.89 6.13 23.53
CA GLN A 327 -12.85 7.13 23.04
C GLN A 327 -12.08 8.35 22.50
N VAL A 328 -11.53 8.22 21.29
CA VAL A 328 -10.85 9.32 20.60
C VAL A 328 -11.76 9.90 19.51
N PRO A 329 -11.76 11.23 19.28
CA PRO A 329 -12.48 11.81 18.15
C PRO A 329 -11.99 11.21 16.82
N VAL A 330 -12.85 11.22 15.83
CA VAL A 330 -12.46 10.95 14.43
C VAL A 330 -11.41 11.97 13.99
N ARG A 331 -10.39 11.54 13.26
CA ARG A 331 -9.27 12.39 12.86
C ARG A 331 -8.86 12.15 11.43
N SER A 332 -8.65 13.25 10.70
CA SER A 332 -7.76 13.28 9.54
C SER A 332 -6.41 13.85 9.96
N ILE A 333 -5.34 13.13 9.67
CA ILE A 333 -3.96 13.55 9.90
C ILE A 333 -3.30 13.70 8.54
N HIS A 334 -2.75 14.89 8.26
CA HIS A 334 -2.03 15.16 7.02
C HIS A 334 -0.53 15.25 7.31
N LEU A 335 0.22 14.25 6.86
CA LEU A 335 1.67 14.22 7.01
C LEU A 335 2.32 15.25 6.09
N PRO A 336 3.45 15.87 6.51
CA PRO A 336 4.17 16.81 5.67
C PRO A 336 4.81 16.15 4.47
N THR A 337 5.09 16.94 3.45
CA THR A 337 5.88 16.56 2.27
C THR A 337 7.26 17.22 2.30
N GLU A 338 8.23 16.63 1.61
CA GLU A 338 9.57 17.15 1.48
C GLU A 338 10.00 17.19 0.00
N LEU A 339 10.46 18.36 -0.47
CA LEU A 339 11.04 18.46 -1.81
C LEU A 339 12.46 17.89 -1.82
N ILE A 340 12.70 16.89 -2.66
CA ILE A 340 14.00 16.24 -2.84
C ILE A 340 14.58 16.65 -4.19
N VAL A 341 15.59 17.53 -4.14
CA VAL A 341 16.27 18.04 -5.34
C VAL A 341 17.37 17.05 -5.77
N ARG A 342 17.37 16.69 -7.06
CA ARG A 342 18.39 15.85 -7.72
C ARG A 342 18.76 16.41 -9.10
N ASP A 343 19.06 15.51 -10.05
CA ASP A 343 19.75 15.88 -11.30
C ASP A 343 18.81 16.15 -12.48
N SER A 344 17.51 15.89 -12.35
CA SER A 344 16.55 15.93 -13.45
C SER A 344 15.98 17.32 -13.80
N VAL A 345 16.46 18.37 -13.11
CA VAL A 345 16.03 19.76 -13.33
C VAL A 345 17.22 20.63 -13.62
N LYS A 346 17.12 21.42 -14.69
CA LYS A 346 18.11 22.40 -15.09
C LYS A 346 17.70 23.82 -14.69
N ASN A 347 18.63 24.58 -14.16
CA ASN A 347 18.47 26.03 -14.03
C ASN A 347 18.60 26.69 -15.43
N ILE A 348 17.55 27.36 -15.88
CA ILE A 348 17.50 28.04 -17.20
C ILE A 348 17.59 29.55 -17.09
N LEU A 349 17.73 30.11 -15.86
CA LEU A 349 17.98 31.55 -15.65
C LEU A 349 19.42 31.93 -15.98
N GLU A 350 20.37 30.98 -15.88
CA GLU A 350 21.80 31.24 -16.09
C GLU A 350 22.23 31.27 -17.57
N ARG A 351 21.28 31.41 -18.51
CA ARG A 351 21.61 31.70 -19.92
C ARG A 351 21.68 33.21 -20.11
N VAL A 352 22.74 33.82 -19.58
CA VAL A 352 23.21 35.15 -20.04
C VAL A 352 24.60 34.99 -20.64
#